data_9f9a710e3a6a290846cf96f5da4b5fd6
#
_entry.id   9f9a710e3a6a290846cf96f5da4b5fd6
#
_cell.length_a   1.000
_cell.length_b   1.000
_cell.length_c   1.000
_cell.angle_alpha   90.00
_cell.angle_beta   90.00
_cell.angle_gamma   90.00
#
_symmetry.space_group_name_H-M   'P 1'
#
loop_
_entity.id
_entity.type
_entity.pdbx_description
1 polymer ?
#
loop_
_entity_poly.entity_id
_entity_poly.type
_entity_poly.pdbx_seq_one_letter_code
_entity_poly.pdbx_strand_id
1 'polypeptide(L)'
;MREMEGLIARLVSEKATGIGGSDIGDVLNLEPWGCRRRLYYEKTGFTPDYQEADNPLLERGIALEGVALDMYERKTGRPIGLTVPGLPVLSPTRLYRHKEDERLLVHLDAVVYREPRRRGRPKKKKADTPAGVLELKTVGAPMFFKIKRDGMPDSYIMQIQHAMAVTGLSWGSFGVLWPDGWRMITFDVEAKKDLQEAAKSEALKFLEEVRSGRIPDRLPASDNRCQRCPFRASCQGALLLEAAKGQYENRDDETLNGLIGRYWEYKGLYDEASDLFEGVKTEIKTVLGDCAGVEVPGTRIHFKAFPVTRVDLNKLREKYAAAAKDCEVTSAQRPLKVYAI
;
A
#
# COMPACT_ATOMS: atom_id res chain seq x y z
N MET A 1 -11.80 10.86 -16.35
CA MET A 1 -10.38 11.21 -16.22
C MET A 1 -10.19 12.58 -15.54
N ARG A 2 -10.57 13.72 -16.12
CA ARG A 2 -10.35 15.07 -15.54
C ARG A 2 -10.88 15.26 -14.11
N GLU A 3 -12.03 14.68 -13.76
CA GLU A 3 -12.59 14.75 -12.40
C GLU A 3 -11.76 13.96 -11.38
N MET A 4 -11.23 12.82 -11.77
CA MET A 4 -10.35 12.00 -10.93
C MET A 4 -9.00 12.67 -10.70
N GLU A 5 -8.41 13.25 -11.74
CA GLU A 5 -7.17 14.04 -11.65
C GLU A 5 -7.33 15.22 -10.69
N GLY A 6 -8.47 15.95 -10.78
CA GLY A 6 -8.79 17.05 -9.87
C GLY A 6 -8.96 16.60 -8.41
N LEU A 7 -9.55 15.43 -8.19
CA LEU A 7 -9.71 14.84 -6.86
C LEU A 7 -8.35 14.42 -6.27
N ILE A 8 -7.50 13.75 -7.06
CA ILE A 8 -6.15 13.34 -6.64
C ILE A 8 -5.29 14.56 -6.30
N ALA A 9 -5.28 15.60 -7.15
CA ALA A 9 -4.53 16.82 -6.89
C ALA A 9 -4.96 17.50 -5.59
N ARG A 10 -6.27 17.52 -5.30
CA ARG A 10 -6.81 18.06 -4.06
C ARG A 10 -6.38 17.24 -2.85
N LEU A 11 -6.49 15.91 -2.91
CA LEU A 11 -6.04 15.01 -1.84
C LEU A 11 -4.55 15.23 -1.51
N VAL A 12 -3.69 15.35 -2.52
CA VAL A 12 -2.26 15.63 -2.36
C VAL A 12 -2.05 16.97 -1.68
N SER A 13 -2.72 18.04 -2.15
CA SER A 13 -2.64 19.37 -1.57
C SER A 13 -3.08 19.40 -0.10
N GLU A 14 -4.20 18.77 0.22
CA GLU A 14 -4.72 18.70 1.59
C GLU A 14 -3.81 17.89 2.52
N LYS A 15 -3.28 16.76 2.05
CA LYS A 15 -2.30 15.95 2.79
C LYS A 15 -1.00 16.71 3.09
N ALA A 16 -0.58 17.63 2.23
CA ALA A 16 0.61 18.45 2.46
C ALA A 16 0.47 19.37 3.68
N THR A 17 -0.75 19.68 4.13
CA THR A 17 -1.01 20.64 5.23
C THR A 17 -0.87 20.06 6.64
N GLY A 18 -0.62 18.76 6.78
CA GLY A 18 -0.53 18.11 8.10
C GLY A 18 -0.21 16.62 7.99
N ILE A 19 -0.49 15.88 9.06
CA ILE A 19 -0.31 14.43 9.13
C ILE A 19 -1.66 13.74 9.00
N GLY A 20 -1.81 12.96 7.92
CA GLY A 20 -2.98 12.15 7.65
C GLY A 20 -2.88 10.73 8.20
N GLY A 21 -3.97 9.98 8.14
CA GLY A 21 -4.01 8.59 8.62
C GLY A 21 -2.96 7.70 7.93
N SER A 22 -2.79 7.84 6.62
CA SER A 22 -1.77 7.09 5.87
C SER A 22 -0.32 7.46 6.24
N ASP A 23 -0.09 8.67 6.76
CA ASP A 23 1.25 9.14 7.10
C ASP A 23 1.73 8.59 8.46
N ILE A 24 0.79 8.18 9.33
CA ILE A 24 1.10 7.69 10.69
C ILE A 24 2.00 6.45 10.65
N GLY A 25 1.79 5.57 9.68
CA GLY A 25 2.65 4.41 9.49
C GLY A 25 4.11 4.78 9.22
N ASP A 26 4.34 5.80 8.41
CA ASP A 26 5.68 6.33 8.11
C ASP A 26 6.30 7.07 9.30
N VAL A 27 5.52 7.89 10.01
CA VAL A 27 5.95 8.58 11.24
C VAL A 27 6.45 7.59 12.29
N LEU A 28 5.75 6.46 12.45
CA LEU A 28 6.07 5.41 13.43
C LEU A 28 7.04 4.34 12.90
N ASN A 29 7.50 4.45 11.66
CA ASN A 29 8.31 3.42 10.97
C ASN A 29 7.66 2.02 10.91
N LEU A 30 6.34 1.95 10.90
CA LEU A 30 5.56 0.71 10.79
C LEU A 30 5.21 0.35 9.34
N GLU A 31 5.30 1.34 8.43
CA GLU A 31 4.94 1.13 7.03
C GLU A 31 6.02 0.32 6.31
N PRO A 32 5.64 -0.79 5.64
CA PRO A 32 6.61 -1.64 4.93
C PRO A 32 7.12 -1.03 3.61
N TRP A 33 6.54 0.08 3.15
CA TRP A 33 6.84 0.71 1.86
C TRP A 33 7.36 2.14 1.96
N GLY A 34 7.32 2.73 3.14
CA GLY A 34 7.72 4.10 3.40
C GLY A 34 8.60 4.24 4.65
N CYS A 35 9.04 5.45 4.92
CA CYS A 35 9.80 5.77 6.12
C CYS A 35 9.66 7.25 6.48
N ARG A 36 10.03 7.60 7.72
CA ARG A 36 9.97 8.96 8.26
C ARG A 36 10.71 9.98 7.37
N ARG A 37 11.86 9.63 6.78
CA ARG A 37 12.62 10.51 5.87
C ARG A 37 11.94 10.70 4.52
N ARG A 38 11.34 9.66 3.93
CA ARG A 38 10.50 9.76 2.74
C ARG A 38 9.37 10.75 2.99
N LEU A 39 8.63 10.57 4.08
CA LEU A 39 7.54 11.46 4.45
C LEU A 39 8.02 12.91 4.64
N TYR A 40 9.20 13.12 5.24
CA TYR A 40 9.82 14.45 5.36
C TYR A 40 10.01 15.09 3.98
N TYR A 41 10.56 14.38 3.01
CA TYR A 41 10.74 14.88 1.65
C TYR A 41 9.39 15.23 0.99
N GLU A 42 8.38 14.40 1.16
CA GLU A 42 7.02 14.68 0.65
C GLU A 42 6.43 15.95 1.28
N LYS A 43 6.55 16.12 2.61
CA LYS A 43 6.02 17.28 3.33
C LYS A 43 6.80 18.57 3.06
N THR A 44 8.06 18.49 2.67
CA THR A 44 8.89 19.66 2.33
C THR A 44 8.90 19.98 0.85
N GLY A 45 8.16 19.24 0.02
CA GLY A 45 8.10 19.45 -1.42
C GLY A 45 9.41 19.12 -2.14
N PHE A 46 10.23 18.24 -1.56
CA PHE A 46 11.45 17.77 -2.23
C PHE A 46 11.08 16.99 -3.49
N THR A 47 11.78 17.27 -4.59
CA THR A 47 11.48 16.63 -5.88
C THR A 47 11.88 15.15 -5.85
N PRO A 48 10.98 14.23 -6.15
CA PRO A 48 11.31 12.82 -6.24
C PRO A 48 12.21 12.55 -7.45
N ASP A 49 13.02 11.51 -7.37
CA ASP A 49 13.94 11.07 -8.44
C ASP A 49 13.17 10.60 -9.69
N TYR A 50 11.95 10.11 -9.49
CA TYR A 50 10.98 9.79 -10.53
C TYR A 50 9.55 10.05 -10.03
N GLN A 51 8.66 10.38 -10.94
CA GLN A 51 7.25 10.56 -10.59
C GLN A 51 6.56 9.20 -10.58
N GLU A 52 5.86 8.90 -9.47
CA GLU A 52 4.91 7.78 -9.42
C GLU A 52 3.60 8.12 -10.16
N ALA A 53 3.68 8.91 -11.24
CA ALA A 53 2.53 9.52 -11.89
C ALA A 53 1.45 8.52 -12.34
N ASP A 54 1.85 7.27 -12.56
CA ASP A 54 0.96 6.18 -12.97
C ASP A 54 1.07 5.02 -11.98
N ASN A 55 0.65 5.23 -10.72
CA ASN A 55 0.53 4.12 -9.78
C ASN A 55 -0.82 3.40 -9.98
N PRO A 56 -0.88 2.33 -10.79
CA PRO A 56 -2.13 1.64 -11.09
C PRO A 56 -2.79 1.01 -9.87
N LEU A 57 -2.04 0.83 -8.77
CA LEU A 57 -2.60 0.33 -7.51
C LEU A 57 -3.41 1.40 -6.79
N LEU A 58 -2.96 2.67 -6.85
CA LEU A 58 -3.69 3.80 -6.29
C LEU A 58 -4.96 4.06 -7.08
N GLU A 59 -4.87 4.13 -8.41
CA GLU A 59 -6.03 4.29 -9.30
C GLU A 59 -7.06 3.18 -9.10
N ARG A 60 -6.60 1.93 -9.03
CA ARG A 60 -7.47 0.78 -8.75
C ARG A 60 -8.16 0.90 -7.41
N GLY A 61 -7.45 1.36 -6.37
CA GLY A 61 -8.01 1.59 -5.03
C GLY A 61 -9.16 2.58 -5.08
N ILE A 62 -8.95 3.74 -5.71
CA ILE A 62 -9.94 4.80 -5.85
C ILE A 62 -11.15 4.30 -6.69
N ALA A 63 -10.89 3.65 -7.82
CA ALA A 63 -11.94 3.15 -8.70
C ALA A 63 -12.82 2.08 -8.04
N LEU A 64 -12.27 1.28 -7.14
CA LEU A 64 -12.98 0.21 -6.43
C LEU A 64 -13.60 0.64 -5.09
N GLU A 65 -13.41 1.88 -4.63
CA GLU A 65 -13.95 2.34 -3.34
C GLU A 65 -15.46 2.14 -3.26
N GLY A 66 -16.22 2.56 -4.27
CA GLY A 66 -17.67 2.37 -4.32
C GLY A 66 -18.09 0.90 -4.28
N VAL A 67 -17.37 0.04 -4.99
CA VAL A 67 -17.59 -1.42 -4.99
C VAL A 67 -17.29 -2.01 -3.61
N ALA A 68 -16.22 -1.57 -2.97
CA ALA A 68 -15.83 -2.02 -1.63
C ALA A 68 -16.87 -1.62 -0.58
N LEU A 69 -17.42 -0.40 -0.66
CA LEU A 69 -18.52 0.06 0.19
C LEU A 69 -19.75 -0.85 0.05
N ASP A 70 -20.18 -1.09 -1.16
CA ASP A 70 -21.31 -1.99 -1.47
C ASP A 70 -21.09 -3.41 -0.94
N MET A 71 -19.91 -3.96 -1.14
CA MET A 71 -19.58 -5.30 -0.66
C MET A 71 -19.55 -5.36 0.87
N TYR A 72 -19.04 -4.30 1.51
CA TYR A 72 -19.03 -4.20 2.97
C TYR A 72 -20.46 -4.17 3.53
N GLU A 73 -21.35 -3.29 3.00
CA GLU A 73 -22.73 -3.20 3.44
C GLU A 73 -23.48 -4.52 3.24
N ARG A 74 -23.32 -5.17 2.08
CA ARG A 74 -23.94 -6.47 1.80
C ARG A 74 -23.45 -7.57 2.74
N LYS A 75 -22.15 -7.59 3.02
CA LYS A 75 -21.54 -8.61 3.88
C LYS A 75 -21.93 -8.48 5.35
N THR A 76 -21.93 -7.25 5.86
CA THR A 76 -22.17 -6.99 7.28
C THR A 76 -23.62 -6.66 7.63
N GLY A 77 -24.39 -6.23 6.64
CA GLY A 77 -25.73 -5.66 6.84
C GLY A 77 -25.71 -4.30 7.55
N ARG A 78 -24.55 -3.74 7.82
CA ARG A 78 -24.38 -2.46 8.54
C ARG A 78 -24.60 -1.28 7.61
N PRO A 79 -25.41 -0.29 8.01
CA PRO A 79 -25.58 0.94 7.23
C PRO A 79 -24.27 1.72 7.15
N ILE A 80 -24.03 2.33 5.99
CA ILE A 80 -22.89 3.20 5.72
C ILE A 80 -23.37 4.65 5.61
N GLY A 81 -22.54 5.57 6.05
CA GLY A 81 -22.68 7.01 5.85
C GLY A 81 -21.38 7.59 5.29
N LEU A 82 -21.49 8.72 4.57
CA LEU A 82 -20.30 9.39 4.02
C LEU A 82 -19.77 10.50 4.93
N THR A 83 -20.47 10.84 6.00
CA THR A 83 -20.10 11.94 6.89
C THR A 83 -20.21 11.53 8.35
N VAL A 84 -19.33 12.05 9.18
CA VAL A 84 -19.36 11.86 10.64
C VAL A 84 -20.51 12.69 11.21
N PRO A 85 -21.42 12.09 11.97
CA PRO A 85 -22.52 12.84 12.60
C PRO A 85 -21.99 13.94 13.52
N GLY A 86 -22.48 15.15 13.33
CA GLY A 86 -22.14 16.31 14.17
C GLY A 86 -20.79 16.96 13.90
N LEU A 87 -19.99 16.45 12.94
CA LEU A 87 -18.77 17.11 12.50
C LEU A 87 -18.93 17.72 11.11
N PRO A 88 -18.42 18.94 10.88
CA PRO A 88 -18.40 19.55 9.56
C PRO A 88 -17.43 18.81 8.65
N VAL A 89 -17.84 18.58 7.41
CA VAL A 89 -16.96 18.12 6.33
C VAL A 89 -16.27 19.33 5.73
N LEU A 90 -14.94 19.35 5.78
CA LEU A 90 -14.15 20.51 5.36
C LEU A 90 -13.84 20.53 3.85
N SER A 91 -14.04 19.42 3.16
CA SER A 91 -13.74 19.28 1.74
C SER A 91 -14.58 18.17 1.11
N PRO A 92 -14.82 18.20 -0.23
CA PRO A 92 -15.43 17.09 -0.99
C PRO A 92 -14.68 15.76 -0.84
N THR A 93 -13.42 15.78 -0.43
CA THR A 93 -12.59 14.61 -0.12
C THR A 93 -12.85 14.02 1.27
N ARG A 94 -13.89 14.46 1.95
CA ARG A 94 -14.27 14.03 3.32
C ARG A 94 -13.14 14.28 4.34
N LEU A 95 -12.51 15.44 4.22
CA LEU A 95 -11.46 15.91 5.14
C LEU A 95 -12.04 16.29 6.50
N TYR A 96 -11.42 15.79 7.56
CA TYR A 96 -11.65 16.19 8.96
C TYR A 96 -10.33 16.57 9.60
N ARG A 97 -10.38 17.46 10.59
CA ARG A 97 -9.23 17.90 11.38
C ARG A 97 -9.47 17.67 12.86
N HIS A 98 -8.39 17.35 13.57
CA HIS A 98 -8.47 17.15 15.01
C HIS A 98 -8.80 18.47 15.73
N LYS A 99 -9.71 18.42 16.69
CA LYS A 99 -10.27 19.61 17.37
C LYS A 99 -9.23 20.47 18.12
N GLU A 100 -8.14 19.85 18.59
CA GLU A 100 -7.09 20.53 19.37
C GLU A 100 -5.89 20.91 18.51
N ASP A 101 -5.64 20.23 17.40
CA ASP A 101 -4.53 20.51 16.51
C ASP A 101 -4.92 20.19 15.05
N GLU A 102 -5.19 21.24 14.28
CA GLU A 102 -5.66 21.13 12.89
C GLU A 102 -4.63 20.52 11.93
N ARG A 103 -3.36 20.38 12.36
CA ARG A 103 -2.32 19.70 11.60
C ARG A 103 -2.48 18.18 11.59
N LEU A 104 -3.29 17.62 12.48
CA LEU A 104 -3.71 16.22 12.47
C LEU A 104 -5.03 16.11 11.71
N LEU A 105 -5.00 15.40 10.60
CA LEU A 105 -6.13 15.34 9.66
C LEU A 105 -6.42 13.92 9.20
N VAL A 106 -7.61 13.71 8.64
CA VAL A 106 -7.99 12.45 8.02
C VAL A 106 -8.94 12.68 6.85
N HIS A 107 -8.76 11.91 5.80
CA HIS A 107 -9.74 11.71 4.74
C HIS A 107 -10.40 10.36 5.01
N LEU A 108 -11.70 10.36 5.30
CA LEU A 108 -12.43 9.13 5.59
C LEU A 108 -12.95 8.48 4.31
N ASP A 109 -12.81 7.16 4.21
CA ASP A 109 -13.51 6.41 3.18
C ASP A 109 -15.03 6.45 3.43
N ALA A 110 -15.44 6.16 4.66
CA ALA A 110 -16.83 6.23 5.08
C ALA A 110 -16.98 6.18 6.61
N VAL A 111 -18.24 6.28 7.04
CA VAL A 111 -18.69 6.00 8.41
C VAL A 111 -19.59 4.78 8.38
N VAL A 112 -19.48 3.92 9.37
CA VAL A 112 -20.29 2.72 9.52
C VAL A 112 -21.08 2.74 10.83
N TYR A 113 -22.28 2.18 10.84
CA TYR A 113 -23.10 2.07 12.03
C TYR A 113 -23.13 0.63 12.54
N ARG A 114 -22.91 0.42 13.84
CA ARG A 114 -22.64 -0.89 14.45
C ARG A 114 -23.77 -1.91 14.28
N GLU A 115 -25.03 -1.45 14.28
CA GLU A 115 -26.17 -2.36 14.19
C GLU A 115 -26.54 -2.66 12.73
N PRO A 116 -26.66 -3.95 12.36
CA PRO A 116 -27.16 -4.31 11.04
C PRO A 116 -28.62 -3.91 10.85
N ARG A 117 -28.99 -3.61 9.60
CA ARG A 117 -30.40 -3.39 9.24
C ARG A 117 -31.19 -4.68 9.40
N ARG A 118 -32.07 -4.76 10.40
CA ARG A 118 -32.99 -5.91 10.55
C ARG A 118 -34.23 -5.71 9.67
N ARG A 119 -34.53 -6.69 8.81
CA ARG A 119 -35.78 -6.70 8.03
C ARG A 119 -37.00 -6.64 9.00
N GLY A 120 -37.94 -5.72 8.74
CA GLY A 120 -39.23 -5.65 9.48
C GLY A 120 -39.23 -4.84 10.78
N ARG A 121 -38.11 -4.27 11.24
CA ARG A 121 -38.12 -3.32 12.36
C ARG A 121 -38.19 -1.87 11.87
N PRO A 122 -38.96 -0.98 12.56
CA PRO A 122 -38.91 0.45 12.27
C PRO A 122 -37.44 0.93 12.37
N LYS A 123 -37.05 1.78 11.40
CA LYS A 123 -35.70 2.37 11.36
C LYS A 123 -35.46 3.10 12.68
N LYS A 124 -34.57 2.58 13.57
CA LYS A 124 -33.97 3.44 14.59
C LYS A 124 -33.39 4.66 13.87
N LYS A 125 -33.64 5.85 14.38
CA LYS A 125 -33.03 7.07 13.82
C LYS A 125 -31.53 6.84 13.81
N LYS A 126 -30.83 7.20 12.71
CA LYS A 126 -29.36 7.11 12.61
C LYS A 126 -28.63 7.74 13.81
N ALA A 127 -29.27 8.73 14.48
CA ALA A 127 -28.79 9.40 15.67
C ALA A 127 -28.61 8.50 16.91
N ASP A 128 -29.30 7.34 16.97
CA ASP A 128 -29.29 6.48 18.16
C ASP A 128 -28.30 5.30 18.05
N THR A 129 -27.61 5.16 16.93
CA THR A 129 -26.66 4.06 16.67
C THR A 129 -25.24 4.60 16.66
N PRO A 130 -24.32 4.06 17.49
CA PRO A 130 -22.94 4.51 17.50
C PRO A 130 -22.30 4.42 16.12
N ALA A 131 -21.82 5.54 15.62
CA ALA A 131 -21.04 5.61 14.39
C ALA A 131 -19.60 5.19 14.62
N GLY A 132 -18.96 4.60 13.64
CA GLY A 132 -17.53 4.23 13.63
C GLY A 132 -16.86 4.62 12.32
N VAL A 133 -15.54 4.68 12.33
CA VAL A 133 -14.75 4.86 11.10
C VAL A 133 -14.83 3.59 10.27
N LEU A 134 -15.08 3.72 8.97
CA LEU A 134 -14.88 2.63 8.01
C LEU A 134 -13.63 2.93 7.18
N GLU A 135 -12.67 2.03 7.23
CA GLU A 135 -11.42 2.08 6.47
C GLU A 135 -11.43 0.93 5.46
N LEU A 136 -11.28 1.23 4.18
CA LEU A 136 -11.29 0.26 3.10
C LEU A 136 -9.87 0.00 2.60
N LYS A 137 -9.56 -1.26 2.36
CA LYS A 137 -8.27 -1.68 1.80
C LYS A 137 -8.49 -2.61 0.61
N THR A 138 -7.94 -2.23 -0.54
CA THR A 138 -7.90 -3.08 -1.73
C THR A 138 -6.52 -3.72 -1.82
N VAL A 139 -6.45 -5.05 -1.72
CA VAL A 139 -5.18 -5.80 -1.63
C VAL A 139 -5.14 -6.96 -2.61
N GLY A 140 -3.94 -7.38 -3.00
CA GLY A 140 -3.73 -8.62 -3.76
C GLY A 140 -3.87 -9.89 -2.90
N ALA A 141 -3.96 -11.06 -3.55
CA ALA A 141 -4.17 -12.34 -2.87
C ALA A 141 -3.17 -12.62 -1.72
N PRO A 142 -1.85 -12.46 -1.86
CA PRO A 142 -0.91 -12.76 -0.79
C PRO A 142 -1.21 -11.95 0.49
N MET A 143 -1.45 -10.64 0.35
CA MET A 143 -1.77 -9.77 1.48
C MET A 143 -3.14 -10.11 2.08
N PHE A 144 -4.14 -10.41 1.25
CA PHE A 144 -5.47 -10.81 1.71
C PHE A 144 -5.41 -12.05 2.61
N PHE A 145 -4.71 -13.10 2.18
CA PHE A 145 -4.57 -14.33 2.97
C PHE A 145 -3.69 -14.13 4.20
N LYS A 146 -2.67 -13.29 4.12
CA LYS A 146 -1.87 -12.90 5.28
C LYS A 146 -2.75 -12.20 6.33
N ILE A 147 -3.50 -11.17 5.94
CA ILE A 147 -4.42 -10.45 6.84
C ILE A 147 -5.47 -11.41 7.43
N LYS A 148 -6.02 -12.32 6.63
CA LYS A 148 -7.00 -13.30 7.09
C LYS A 148 -6.44 -14.23 8.16
N ARG A 149 -5.16 -14.59 8.09
CA ARG A 149 -4.47 -15.48 9.03
C ARG A 149 -3.95 -14.76 10.27
N ASP A 150 -3.28 -13.62 10.06
CA ASP A 150 -2.45 -12.95 11.07
C ASP A 150 -3.14 -11.71 11.66
N GLY A 151 -4.25 -11.25 11.08
CA GLY A 151 -4.89 -9.98 11.43
C GLY A 151 -4.36 -8.79 10.65
N MET A 152 -4.86 -7.59 11.00
CA MET A 152 -4.47 -6.34 10.34
C MET A 152 -3.04 -5.94 10.70
N PRO A 153 -2.23 -5.46 9.74
CA PRO A 153 -0.90 -4.90 10.02
C PRO A 153 -0.96 -3.72 10.99
N ASP A 154 0.08 -3.54 11.81
CA ASP A 154 0.16 -2.46 12.80
C ASP A 154 0.03 -1.07 12.15
N SER A 155 0.60 -0.86 10.95
CA SER A 155 0.45 0.40 10.22
C SER A 155 -1.02 0.73 9.91
N TYR A 156 -1.82 -0.26 9.52
CA TYR A 156 -3.26 -0.07 9.29
C TYR A 156 -4.03 0.14 10.60
N ILE A 157 -3.66 -0.60 11.67
CA ILE A 157 -4.23 -0.37 12.99
C ILE A 157 -3.97 1.07 13.44
N MET A 158 -2.76 1.57 13.29
CA MET A 158 -2.43 2.95 13.67
C MET A 158 -3.11 3.98 12.77
N GLN A 159 -3.33 3.70 11.49
CA GLN A 159 -4.11 4.53 10.60
C GLN A 159 -5.56 4.72 11.09
N ILE A 160 -6.26 3.63 11.42
CA ILE A 160 -7.65 3.72 11.91
C ILE A 160 -7.72 4.31 13.34
N GLN A 161 -6.72 4.08 14.20
CA GLN A 161 -6.62 4.72 15.51
C GLN A 161 -6.47 6.24 15.37
N HIS A 162 -5.66 6.70 14.43
CA HIS A 162 -5.52 8.13 14.12
C HIS A 162 -6.85 8.72 13.60
N ALA A 163 -7.52 8.01 12.68
CA ALA A 163 -8.82 8.46 12.17
C ALA A 163 -9.87 8.59 13.28
N MET A 164 -9.89 7.63 14.22
CA MET A 164 -10.78 7.71 15.40
C MET A 164 -10.39 8.86 16.33
N ALA A 165 -9.11 9.13 16.53
CA ALA A 165 -8.65 10.27 17.35
C ALA A 165 -9.09 11.60 16.74
N VAL A 166 -8.90 11.78 15.41
CA VAL A 166 -9.30 13.01 14.70
C VAL A 166 -10.80 13.22 14.73
N THR A 167 -11.58 12.16 14.57
CA THR A 167 -13.06 12.26 14.48
C THR A 167 -13.77 12.15 15.83
N GLY A 168 -13.06 11.72 16.89
CA GLY A 168 -13.67 11.44 18.18
C GLY A 168 -14.56 10.19 18.22
N LEU A 169 -14.54 9.36 17.18
CA LEU A 169 -15.29 8.11 17.13
C LEU A 169 -14.61 7.04 17.99
N SER A 170 -15.41 6.24 18.70
CA SER A 170 -14.91 5.28 19.70
C SER A 170 -14.58 3.89 19.13
N TRP A 171 -14.91 3.64 17.87
CA TRP A 171 -14.65 2.37 17.19
C TRP A 171 -14.54 2.58 15.68
N GLY A 172 -14.02 1.56 14.99
CA GLY A 172 -13.98 1.53 13.54
C GLY A 172 -14.03 0.10 13.00
N SER A 173 -14.09 -0.04 11.71
CA SER A 173 -14.10 -1.32 11.01
C SER A 173 -13.26 -1.25 9.75
N PHE A 174 -12.56 -2.33 9.44
CA PHE A 174 -11.91 -2.51 8.15
C PHE A 174 -12.78 -3.31 7.20
N GLY A 175 -12.81 -2.88 5.94
CA GLY A 175 -13.25 -3.68 4.82
C GLY A 175 -12.06 -3.99 3.90
N VAL A 176 -11.59 -5.24 3.90
CA VAL A 176 -10.44 -5.64 3.06
C VAL A 176 -10.94 -6.40 1.85
N LEU A 177 -10.81 -5.79 0.68
CA LEU A 177 -11.23 -6.33 -0.61
C LEU A 177 -10.05 -6.97 -1.34
N TRP A 178 -10.21 -8.22 -1.78
CA TRP A 178 -9.42 -8.85 -2.80
C TRP A 178 -10.23 -8.88 -4.11
N PRO A 179 -9.95 -7.99 -5.07
CA PRO A 179 -10.78 -7.82 -6.27
C PRO A 179 -10.81 -9.06 -7.16
N ASP A 180 -9.64 -9.65 -7.45
CA ASP A 180 -9.54 -10.77 -8.40
C ASP A 180 -10.27 -12.01 -7.88
N GLY A 181 -10.30 -12.22 -6.57
CA GLY A 181 -11.06 -13.29 -5.93
C GLY A 181 -12.49 -12.91 -5.56
N TRP A 182 -12.89 -11.66 -5.80
CA TRP A 182 -14.20 -11.10 -5.43
C TRP A 182 -14.59 -11.39 -3.98
N ARG A 183 -13.63 -11.24 -3.06
CA ARG A 183 -13.77 -11.57 -1.63
C ARG A 183 -13.46 -10.38 -0.75
N MET A 184 -14.21 -10.29 0.34
CA MET A 184 -13.99 -9.30 1.39
C MET A 184 -13.93 -9.97 2.75
N ILE A 185 -13.03 -9.51 3.61
CA ILE A 185 -13.01 -9.78 5.05
C ILE A 185 -13.16 -8.48 5.82
N THR A 186 -13.64 -8.56 7.05
CA THR A 186 -13.94 -7.39 7.87
C THR A 186 -13.41 -7.59 9.28
N PHE A 187 -12.92 -6.51 9.91
CA PHE A 187 -12.38 -6.51 11.27
C PHE A 187 -12.87 -5.27 12.01
N ASP A 188 -13.40 -5.44 13.20
CA ASP A 188 -13.76 -4.31 14.06
C ASP A 188 -12.60 -3.97 14.98
N VAL A 189 -12.43 -2.69 15.27
CA VAL A 189 -11.37 -2.13 16.10
C VAL A 189 -11.97 -1.12 17.06
N GLU A 190 -11.66 -1.25 18.35
CA GLU A 190 -12.02 -0.26 19.36
C GLU A 190 -10.93 0.82 19.47
N ALA A 191 -11.33 2.03 19.83
CA ALA A 191 -10.40 3.11 20.09
C ALA A 191 -9.52 2.79 21.31
N LYS A 192 -8.20 2.94 21.17
CA LYS A 192 -7.20 2.76 22.23
C LYS A 192 -6.50 4.09 22.46
N LYS A 193 -6.84 4.75 23.55
CA LYS A 193 -6.36 6.10 23.86
C LYS A 193 -4.84 6.17 23.98
N ASP A 194 -4.22 5.16 24.56
CA ASP A 194 -2.77 5.04 24.69
C ASP A 194 -2.06 5.05 23.33
N LEU A 195 -2.58 4.28 22.35
CA LEU A 195 -2.07 4.27 20.99
C LEU A 195 -2.33 5.61 20.26
N GLN A 196 -3.50 6.20 20.47
CA GLN A 196 -3.85 7.49 19.88
C GLN A 196 -2.95 8.62 20.36
N GLU A 197 -2.70 8.69 21.68
CA GLU A 197 -1.81 9.70 22.26
C GLU A 197 -0.33 9.49 21.86
N ALA A 198 0.13 8.25 21.79
CA ALA A 198 1.46 7.93 21.29
C ALA A 198 1.62 8.37 19.81
N ALA A 199 0.66 8.05 18.96
CA ALA A 199 0.66 8.47 17.57
C ALA A 199 0.62 9.99 17.40
N LYS A 200 -0.25 10.68 18.16
CA LYS A 200 -0.36 12.13 18.20
C LYS A 200 0.97 12.77 18.60
N SER A 201 1.59 12.28 19.68
CA SER A 201 2.88 12.79 20.16
C SER A 201 3.98 12.67 19.10
N GLU A 202 4.10 11.51 18.45
CA GLU A 202 5.11 11.30 17.41
C GLU A 202 4.81 12.10 16.15
N ALA A 203 3.54 12.25 15.76
CA ALA A 203 3.14 13.10 14.64
C ALA A 203 3.52 14.57 14.86
N LEU A 204 3.29 15.10 16.06
CA LEU A 204 3.64 16.48 16.40
C LEU A 204 5.17 16.69 16.47
N LYS A 205 5.92 15.72 17.01
CA LYS A 205 7.40 15.74 16.96
C LYS A 205 7.90 15.76 15.51
N PHE A 206 7.33 14.95 14.65
CA PHE A 206 7.68 14.91 13.25
C PHE A 206 7.39 16.25 12.54
N LEU A 207 6.23 16.85 12.80
CA LEU A 207 5.91 18.19 12.26
C LEU A 207 6.89 19.27 12.74
N GLU A 208 7.40 19.14 13.96
CA GLU A 208 8.45 20.03 14.46
C GLU A 208 9.79 19.79 13.75
N GLU A 209 10.12 18.53 13.42
CA GLU A 209 11.28 18.21 12.57
C GLU A 209 11.15 18.87 11.18
N VAL A 210 9.97 18.74 10.55
CA VAL A 210 9.69 19.39 9.26
C VAL A 210 9.85 20.91 9.37
N ARG A 211 9.26 21.52 10.40
CA ARG A 211 9.31 22.98 10.61
C ARG A 211 10.72 23.51 10.87
N SER A 212 11.52 22.76 11.63
CA SER A 212 12.90 23.13 11.97
C SER A 212 13.92 22.79 10.88
N GLY A 213 13.51 22.13 9.80
CA GLY A 213 14.41 21.65 8.75
C GLY A 213 15.28 20.47 9.17
N ARG A 214 14.94 19.80 10.27
CA ARG A 214 15.69 18.63 10.76
C ARG A 214 15.29 17.38 9.99
N ILE A 215 16.16 16.99 9.07
CA ILE A 215 15.94 15.80 8.23
C ILE A 215 16.08 14.53 9.08
N PRO A 216 15.08 13.63 9.10
CA PRO A 216 15.18 12.33 9.81
C PRO A 216 16.31 11.45 9.28
N ASP A 217 16.78 10.53 10.10
CA ASP A 217 17.87 9.61 9.76
C ASP A 217 17.53 8.73 8.55
N ARG A 218 18.57 8.35 7.82
CA ARG A 218 18.45 7.41 6.70
C ARG A 218 18.28 5.99 7.24
N LEU A 219 17.45 5.23 6.56
CA LEU A 219 17.47 3.78 6.70
C LEU A 219 18.74 3.21 6.06
N PRO A 220 19.23 2.04 6.49
CA PRO A 220 20.30 1.33 5.79
C PRO A 220 19.95 1.16 4.29
N ALA A 221 20.93 1.29 3.41
CA ALA A 221 20.71 1.17 1.97
C ALA A 221 20.16 -0.23 1.55
N SER A 222 20.37 -1.24 2.39
CA SER A 222 19.86 -2.61 2.25
C SER A 222 18.39 -2.76 2.67
N ASP A 223 17.79 -1.75 3.32
CA ASP A 223 16.40 -1.83 3.75
C ASP A 223 15.46 -1.94 2.53
N ASN A 224 14.55 -2.91 2.58
CA ASN A 224 13.63 -3.19 1.48
C ASN A 224 12.75 -2.00 1.11
N ARG A 225 12.43 -1.11 2.06
CA ARG A 225 11.67 0.12 1.83
C ARG A 225 12.38 1.07 0.87
N CYS A 226 13.71 1.06 0.85
CA CYS A 226 14.51 1.88 -0.04
C CYS A 226 14.49 1.39 -1.50
N GLN A 227 14.15 0.11 -1.75
CA GLN A 227 14.21 -0.46 -3.10
C GLN A 227 13.24 0.21 -4.09
N ARG A 228 12.07 0.65 -3.60
CA ARG A 228 11.01 1.29 -4.39
C ARG A 228 10.73 2.72 -3.96
N CYS A 229 11.64 3.32 -3.20
CA CYS A 229 11.47 4.68 -2.72
C CYS A 229 11.71 5.67 -3.86
N PRO A 230 10.77 6.60 -4.15
CA PRO A 230 10.95 7.59 -5.21
C PRO A 230 12.06 8.61 -4.94
N PHE A 231 12.61 8.65 -3.74
CA PHE A 231 13.74 9.49 -3.33
C PHE A 231 15.04 8.71 -3.15
N ARG A 232 15.13 7.50 -3.71
CA ARG A 232 16.26 6.60 -3.43
C ARG A 232 17.59 7.16 -3.92
N ALA A 233 17.65 7.68 -5.14
CA ALA A 233 18.88 8.22 -5.70
C ALA A 233 19.35 9.45 -4.93
N SER A 234 18.45 10.39 -4.63
CA SER A 234 18.74 11.59 -3.84
C SER A 234 19.09 11.26 -2.37
N CYS A 235 18.42 10.26 -1.80
CA CYS A 235 18.63 9.87 -0.40
C CYS A 235 19.87 8.99 -0.20
N GLN A 236 20.11 8.01 -1.09
CA GLN A 236 21.11 6.96 -0.92
C GLN A 236 22.19 6.96 -2.01
N GLY A 237 22.05 7.78 -3.06
CA GLY A 237 22.86 7.68 -4.27
C GLY A 237 24.37 7.67 -4.04
N ALA A 238 24.89 8.59 -3.23
CA ALA A 238 26.31 8.63 -2.90
C ALA A 238 26.80 7.34 -2.21
N LEU A 239 26.01 6.83 -1.24
CA LEU A 239 26.34 5.58 -0.52
C LEU A 239 26.28 4.35 -1.43
N LEU A 240 25.33 4.33 -2.38
CA LEU A 240 25.22 3.23 -3.36
C LEU A 240 26.40 3.25 -4.34
N LEU A 241 26.86 4.42 -4.77
CA LEU A 241 28.00 4.58 -5.64
C LEU A 241 29.31 4.21 -4.93
N GLU A 242 29.46 4.58 -3.66
CA GLU A 242 30.60 4.16 -2.84
C GLU A 242 30.61 2.65 -2.61
N ALA A 243 29.46 2.08 -2.27
CA ALA A 243 29.33 0.63 -2.10
C ALA A 243 29.58 -0.16 -3.39
N ALA A 244 29.26 0.44 -4.56
CA ALA A 244 29.56 -0.19 -5.86
C ALA A 244 31.06 -0.22 -6.19
N LYS A 245 31.87 0.66 -5.55
CA LYS A 245 33.34 0.68 -5.68
C LYS A 245 34.06 -0.24 -4.67
N GLY A 246 33.30 -0.80 -3.71
CA GLY A 246 33.82 -1.65 -2.65
C GLY A 246 34.39 -2.97 -3.20
N GLN A 247 35.55 -3.40 -2.66
CA GLN A 247 36.07 -4.73 -2.88
C GLN A 247 35.30 -5.75 -2.06
N TYR A 248 35.38 -7.04 -2.45
CA TYR A 248 34.88 -8.14 -1.63
C TYR A 248 35.60 -8.19 -0.30
N GLU A 249 34.86 -8.11 0.80
CA GLU A 249 35.41 -8.33 2.13
C GLU A 249 35.30 -9.81 2.49
N ASN A 250 36.35 -10.39 3.00
CA ASN A 250 36.31 -11.73 3.56
C ASN A 250 35.76 -11.62 5.00
N ARG A 251 34.57 -12.10 5.22
CA ARG A 251 33.89 -12.09 6.54
C ARG A 251 33.50 -13.51 6.93
N ASP A 252 33.96 -13.93 8.10
CA ASP A 252 33.42 -15.10 8.78
C ASP A 252 32.43 -14.61 9.85
N ASP A 253 31.18 -14.46 9.47
CA ASP A 253 30.10 -13.95 10.28
C ASP A 253 29.04 -15.05 10.45
N GLU A 254 28.92 -15.59 11.66
CA GLU A 254 28.02 -16.70 11.97
C GLU A 254 26.55 -16.38 11.61
N THR A 255 26.11 -15.15 11.85
CA THR A 255 24.76 -14.71 11.49
C THR A 255 24.56 -14.69 9.97
N LEU A 256 25.55 -14.15 9.23
CA LEU A 256 25.53 -14.11 7.78
C LEU A 256 25.59 -15.51 7.18
N ASN A 257 26.45 -16.38 7.72
CA ASN A 257 26.57 -17.78 7.30
C ASN A 257 25.24 -18.53 7.50
N GLY A 258 24.57 -18.33 8.64
CA GLY A 258 23.23 -18.88 8.90
C GLY A 258 22.17 -18.36 7.93
N LEU A 259 22.21 -17.08 7.56
CA LEU A 259 21.30 -16.50 6.56
C LEU A 259 21.56 -17.08 5.16
N ILE A 260 22.83 -17.22 4.78
CA ILE A 260 23.22 -17.81 3.49
C ILE A 260 22.76 -19.27 3.42
N GLY A 261 22.94 -20.05 4.50
CA GLY A 261 22.44 -21.43 4.56
C GLY A 261 20.93 -21.51 4.28
N ARG A 262 20.13 -20.69 4.97
CA ARG A 262 18.67 -20.62 4.74
C ARG A 262 18.33 -20.09 3.34
N TYR A 263 19.10 -19.18 2.78
CA TYR A 263 18.90 -18.70 1.42
C TYR A 263 19.02 -19.85 0.40
N TRP A 264 20.04 -20.68 0.52
CA TRP A 264 20.22 -21.82 -0.39
C TRP A 264 19.18 -22.92 -0.20
N GLU A 265 18.77 -23.18 1.05
CA GLU A 265 17.70 -24.12 1.36
C GLU A 265 16.39 -23.68 0.69
N TYR A 266 15.96 -22.43 0.93
CA TYR A 266 14.70 -21.93 0.37
C TYR A 266 14.79 -21.73 -1.15
N LYS A 267 15.95 -21.39 -1.67
CA LYS A 267 16.17 -21.30 -3.12
C LYS A 267 15.97 -22.67 -3.77
N GLY A 268 16.50 -23.73 -3.17
CA GLY A 268 16.31 -25.09 -3.66
C GLY A 268 14.83 -25.49 -3.67
N LEU A 269 14.13 -25.27 -2.56
CA LEU A 269 12.68 -25.54 -2.46
C LEU A 269 11.86 -24.72 -3.48
N TYR A 270 12.23 -23.45 -3.68
CA TYR A 270 11.57 -22.62 -4.68
C TYR A 270 11.78 -23.12 -6.10
N ASP A 271 13.02 -23.50 -6.45
CA ASP A 271 13.35 -23.98 -7.78
C ASP A 271 12.62 -25.31 -8.06
N GLU A 272 12.63 -26.26 -7.13
CA GLU A 272 11.93 -27.53 -7.23
C GLU A 272 10.41 -27.32 -7.40
N ALA A 273 9.81 -26.47 -6.56
CA ALA A 273 8.38 -26.15 -6.67
C ALA A 273 8.06 -25.44 -7.99
N SER A 274 8.95 -24.57 -8.48
CA SER A 274 8.80 -23.89 -9.76
C SER A 274 8.85 -24.85 -10.93
N ASP A 275 9.77 -25.80 -10.92
CA ASP A 275 9.91 -26.82 -11.97
C ASP A 275 8.69 -27.74 -12.02
N LEU A 276 8.23 -28.20 -10.85
CA LEU A 276 6.99 -28.99 -10.74
C LEU A 276 5.78 -28.22 -11.26
N PHE A 277 5.66 -26.95 -10.88
CA PHE A 277 4.56 -26.09 -11.35
C PHE A 277 4.56 -25.87 -12.87
N GLU A 278 5.73 -25.57 -13.46
CA GLU A 278 5.86 -25.42 -14.92
C GLU A 278 5.65 -26.76 -15.64
N GLY A 279 6.05 -27.88 -15.04
CA GLY A 279 5.75 -29.23 -15.52
C GLY A 279 4.24 -29.45 -15.65
N VAL A 280 3.49 -29.26 -14.56
CA VAL A 280 2.03 -29.41 -14.56
C VAL A 280 1.35 -28.46 -15.55
N LYS A 281 1.82 -27.21 -15.65
CA LYS A 281 1.32 -26.27 -16.68
C LYS A 281 1.53 -26.78 -18.10
N THR A 282 2.66 -27.44 -18.35
CA THR A 282 2.97 -28.01 -19.65
C THR A 282 2.08 -29.20 -19.96
N GLU A 283 1.84 -30.06 -18.99
CA GLU A 283 0.90 -31.18 -19.12
C GLU A 283 -0.51 -30.69 -19.41
N ILE A 284 -1.00 -29.68 -18.67
CA ILE A 284 -2.32 -29.07 -18.91
C ILE A 284 -2.39 -28.53 -20.35
N LYS A 285 -1.38 -27.80 -20.84
CA LYS A 285 -1.34 -27.29 -22.21
C LYS A 285 -1.37 -28.40 -23.24
N THR A 286 -0.65 -29.49 -22.98
CA THR A 286 -0.63 -30.67 -23.85
C THR A 286 -2.01 -31.32 -23.95
N VAL A 287 -2.71 -31.47 -22.82
CA VAL A 287 -4.07 -32.02 -22.79
C VAL A 287 -5.07 -31.10 -23.46
N LEU A 288 -4.92 -29.78 -23.30
CA LEU A 288 -5.81 -28.81 -23.94
C LEU A 288 -5.66 -28.78 -25.47
N GLY A 289 -4.45 -29.03 -26.01
CA GLY A 289 -4.16 -28.95 -27.43
C GLY A 289 -4.56 -27.60 -28.02
N ASP A 290 -5.43 -27.61 -29.04
CA ASP A 290 -5.92 -26.41 -29.73
C ASP A 290 -7.17 -25.78 -29.04
N CYS A 291 -7.63 -26.30 -27.91
CA CYS A 291 -8.80 -25.76 -27.23
C CYS A 291 -8.52 -24.36 -26.67
N ALA A 292 -9.46 -23.43 -26.84
CA ALA A 292 -9.37 -22.08 -26.29
C ALA A 292 -9.54 -22.06 -24.74
N GLY A 293 -9.98 -23.18 -24.16
CA GLY A 293 -10.16 -23.41 -22.73
C GLY A 293 -11.18 -24.46 -22.44
N VAL A 294 -11.24 -24.90 -21.20
CA VAL A 294 -12.19 -25.91 -20.71
C VAL A 294 -12.73 -25.52 -19.34
N GLU A 295 -13.87 -26.09 -19.01
CA GLU A 295 -14.47 -25.96 -17.68
C GLU A 295 -14.57 -27.37 -17.06
N VAL A 296 -14.01 -27.53 -15.88
CA VAL A 296 -14.10 -28.72 -15.06
C VAL A 296 -14.70 -28.37 -13.70
N PRO A 297 -15.22 -29.34 -12.93
CA PRO A 297 -15.85 -29.03 -11.64
C PRO A 297 -14.98 -28.10 -10.76
N GLY A 298 -15.48 -26.90 -10.47
CA GLY A 298 -14.82 -25.92 -9.62
C GLY A 298 -13.69 -25.11 -10.28
N THR A 299 -13.36 -25.34 -11.57
CA THR A 299 -12.23 -24.64 -12.24
C THR A 299 -12.53 -24.37 -13.70
N ARG A 300 -12.24 -23.14 -14.14
CA ARG A 300 -12.26 -22.75 -15.54
C ARG A 300 -10.85 -22.42 -16.01
N ILE A 301 -10.42 -23.04 -17.11
CA ILE A 301 -9.11 -22.86 -17.71
C ILE A 301 -9.27 -22.08 -19.01
N HIS A 302 -8.52 -20.99 -19.15
CA HIS A 302 -8.43 -20.21 -20.38
C HIS A 302 -7.06 -20.42 -21.02
N PHE A 303 -7.05 -20.82 -22.29
CA PHE A 303 -5.83 -21.06 -23.07
C PHE A 303 -5.91 -20.38 -24.45
N LYS A 304 -6.68 -19.30 -24.52
CA LYS A 304 -6.87 -18.57 -25.77
C LYS A 304 -5.65 -17.75 -26.13
N ALA A 305 -5.18 -17.90 -27.37
CA ALA A 305 -4.13 -17.04 -27.93
C ALA A 305 -4.63 -15.57 -28.04
N PHE A 306 -3.79 -14.61 -27.68
CA PHE A 306 -4.03 -13.20 -27.92
C PHE A 306 -2.77 -12.53 -28.47
N PRO A 307 -2.91 -11.54 -29.38
CA PRO A 307 -1.76 -10.82 -29.90
C PRO A 307 -1.10 -9.99 -28.79
N VAL A 308 0.22 -10.08 -28.69
CA VAL A 308 1.03 -9.26 -27.80
C VAL A 308 1.92 -8.36 -28.65
N THR A 309 1.72 -7.05 -28.54
CA THR A 309 2.59 -6.07 -29.20
C THR A 309 3.67 -5.63 -28.19
N ARG A 310 4.92 -5.74 -28.59
CA ARG A 310 6.07 -5.30 -27.81
C ARG A 310 6.92 -4.36 -28.64
N VAL A 311 7.50 -3.35 -27.97
CA VAL A 311 8.51 -2.50 -28.60
C VAL A 311 9.82 -3.27 -28.63
N ASP A 312 10.39 -3.44 -29.81
CA ASP A 312 11.74 -3.97 -29.98
C ASP A 312 12.75 -2.85 -29.73
N LEU A 313 13.29 -2.83 -28.52
CA LEU A 313 14.22 -1.80 -28.07
C LEU A 313 15.52 -1.78 -28.90
N ASN A 314 15.95 -2.91 -29.45
CA ASN A 314 17.15 -2.95 -30.30
C ASN A 314 16.87 -2.26 -31.63
N LYS A 315 15.75 -2.57 -32.29
CA LYS A 315 15.31 -1.87 -33.47
C LYS A 315 15.01 -0.39 -33.24
N LEU A 316 14.50 -0.03 -32.06
CA LEU A 316 14.27 1.35 -31.70
C LEU A 316 15.60 2.11 -31.59
N ARG A 317 16.61 1.56 -30.92
CA ARG A 317 17.94 2.15 -30.80
C ARG A 317 18.65 2.25 -32.15
N GLU A 318 18.48 1.25 -33.01
CA GLU A 318 19.07 1.22 -34.35
C GLU A 318 18.49 2.31 -35.26
N LYS A 319 17.15 2.45 -35.29
CA LYS A 319 16.46 3.36 -36.22
C LYS A 319 16.30 4.78 -35.67
N TYR A 320 16.25 4.96 -34.36
CA TYR A 320 15.92 6.22 -33.67
C TYR A 320 16.87 6.49 -32.51
N ALA A 321 18.17 6.39 -32.76
CA ALA A 321 19.19 6.46 -31.71
C ALA A 321 19.09 7.71 -30.82
N ALA A 322 18.78 8.87 -31.38
CA ALA A 322 18.66 10.11 -30.64
C ALA A 322 17.46 10.05 -29.67
N ALA A 323 16.29 9.68 -30.15
CA ALA A 323 15.07 9.58 -29.33
C ALA A 323 15.20 8.48 -28.26
N ALA A 324 15.83 7.34 -28.60
CA ALA A 324 16.09 6.28 -27.62
C ALA A 324 17.03 6.77 -26.51
N LYS A 325 18.06 7.55 -26.85
CA LYS A 325 19.00 8.11 -25.89
C LYS A 325 18.34 9.15 -24.96
N ASP A 326 17.46 9.99 -25.49
CA ASP A 326 16.71 10.97 -24.72
C ASP A 326 15.74 10.32 -23.72
N CYS A 327 15.32 9.08 -23.98
CA CYS A 327 14.46 8.30 -23.09
C CYS A 327 15.25 7.37 -22.14
N GLU A 328 16.60 7.36 -22.20
CA GLU A 328 17.41 6.55 -21.28
C GLU A 328 17.45 7.17 -19.90
N VAL A 329 16.99 6.41 -18.90
CA VAL A 329 17.08 6.79 -17.49
C VAL A 329 18.12 5.89 -16.82
N THR A 330 19.19 6.50 -16.29
CA THR A 330 20.20 5.77 -15.51
C THR A 330 19.77 5.73 -14.05
N SER A 331 19.55 4.54 -13.52
CA SER A 331 19.27 4.31 -12.09
C SER A 331 20.33 3.40 -11.49
N ALA A 332 20.77 3.71 -10.26
CA ALA A 332 21.65 2.81 -9.51
C ALA A 332 20.82 1.65 -8.91
N GLN A 333 21.23 0.42 -9.20
CA GLN A 333 20.63 -0.78 -8.63
C GLN A 333 21.71 -1.59 -7.91
N ARG A 334 21.37 -2.13 -6.74
CA ARG A 334 22.22 -3.04 -5.96
C ARG A 334 21.48 -4.36 -5.70
N PRO A 335 21.32 -5.20 -6.73
CA PRO A 335 20.65 -6.48 -6.55
C PRO A 335 21.50 -7.40 -5.68
N LEU A 336 20.87 -8.09 -4.71
CA LEU A 336 21.52 -9.19 -4.01
C LEU A 336 21.67 -10.37 -4.98
N LYS A 337 22.91 -10.79 -5.20
CA LYS A 337 23.22 -12.01 -5.95
C LYS A 337 24.10 -12.87 -5.07
N VAL A 338 23.70 -14.10 -4.82
CA VAL A 338 24.45 -15.08 -4.03
C VAL A 338 24.96 -16.15 -4.99
N TYR A 339 26.26 -16.41 -4.97
CA TYR A 339 26.92 -17.41 -5.80
C TYR A 339 27.55 -18.46 -4.90
N ALA A 340 27.43 -19.74 -5.27
CA ALA A 340 28.30 -20.78 -4.72
C ALA A 340 29.69 -20.64 -5.35
N ILE A 341 30.72 -20.77 -4.53
CA ILE A 341 32.14 -20.68 -4.94
C ILE A 341 32.69 -22.09 -4.94
#